data_66377645191d754d0deaf5e2d6e649c2
#
_entry.id   66377645191d754d0deaf5e2d6e649c2
#
_cell.length_a   1.000
_cell.length_b   1.000
_cell.length_c   1.000
_cell.angle_alpha   90.00
_cell.angle_beta   90.00
_cell.angle_gamma   90.00
#
_symmetry.space_group_name_H-M   'P 1'
#
loop_
_entity.id
_entity.type
_entity.pdbx_description
1 polymer ?
#
loop_
_entity_poly.entity_id
_entity_poly.type
_entity_poly.pdbx_seq_one_letter_code
_entity_poly.pdbx_strand_id
1 'polypeptide(L)'
;VIILLILAFFTIRRSPIVYETSARIKIINQKKNDIELPGNLNSLFEDSKLNLENEIEIIKSYRILEKVSENLELNVRYYNVTKTRLVQVWRLPLKVYPINKSTLLPTSGEYFIDVLENGYLITDINKKEWKIPNHLMKRPIKDLPFLIKLDTLRNISNLINKRFKIRFFTTREATLRLFNGLNIEHIGKSSEVLKIALRNESSAKSEAILNEIIAQFNQDGLKDRKLIFQRTIDFVDE
;
A
#
# COMPACT_ATOMS: atom_id res chain seq x y z
N VAL A 1 -22.91 -19.49 31.04
CA VAL A 1 -21.86 -20.12 30.20
C VAL A 1 -22.34 -20.28 28.76
N ILE A 2 -23.50 -20.88 28.46
CA ILE A 2 -24.00 -21.12 27.10
C ILE A 2 -24.16 -19.82 26.31
N ILE A 3 -24.72 -18.77 26.90
CA ILE A 3 -24.90 -17.47 26.25
C ILE A 3 -23.51 -16.86 25.87
N LEU A 4 -22.51 -16.97 26.72
CA LEU A 4 -21.15 -16.48 26.45
C LEU A 4 -20.49 -17.25 25.29
N LEU A 5 -20.69 -18.57 25.22
CA LEU A 5 -20.20 -19.39 24.11
C LEU A 5 -20.85 -19.01 22.78
N ILE A 6 -22.17 -18.77 22.78
CA ILE A 6 -22.90 -18.30 21.60
C ILE A 6 -22.38 -16.95 21.17
N LEU A 7 -22.20 -16.01 22.10
CA LEU A 7 -21.64 -14.66 21.80
C LEU A 7 -20.21 -14.75 21.24
N ALA A 8 -19.35 -15.56 21.87
CA ALA A 8 -17.99 -15.81 21.40
C ALA A 8 -17.98 -16.41 19.99
N PHE A 9 -18.84 -17.37 19.71
CA PHE A 9 -18.96 -17.96 18.38
C PHE A 9 -19.35 -16.92 17.32
N PHE A 10 -20.32 -16.05 17.61
CA PHE A 10 -20.72 -14.99 16.69
C PHE A 10 -19.62 -13.94 16.47
N THR A 11 -18.90 -13.56 17.51
CA THR A 11 -17.77 -12.60 17.39
C THR A 11 -16.65 -13.19 16.56
N ILE A 12 -16.21 -14.41 16.81
CA ILE A 12 -15.16 -15.10 16.06
C ILE A 12 -15.57 -15.25 14.58
N ARG A 13 -16.81 -15.63 14.31
CA ARG A 13 -17.30 -15.82 12.93
C ARG A 13 -17.37 -14.52 12.13
N ARG A 14 -17.52 -13.37 12.79
CA ARG A 14 -17.56 -12.04 12.14
C ARG A 14 -16.20 -11.36 12.07
N SER A 15 -15.25 -11.78 12.88
CA SER A 15 -13.91 -11.18 12.91
C SER A 15 -13.18 -11.42 11.59
N PRO A 16 -12.49 -10.41 11.06
CA PRO A 16 -11.65 -10.58 9.90
C PRO A 16 -10.44 -11.47 10.25
N ILE A 17 -10.00 -12.28 9.29
CA ILE A 17 -8.76 -13.04 9.42
C ILE A 17 -7.61 -12.07 9.10
N VAL A 18 -6.66 -11.93 10.01
CA VAL A 18 -5.50 -11.07 9.84
C VAL A 18 -4.25 -11.94 9.70
N TYR A 19 -3.47 -11.68 8.67
CA TYR A 19 -2.20 -12.33 8.37
C TYR A 19 -1.04 -11.39 8.73
N GLU A 20 0.02 -11.94 9.27
CA GLU A 20 1.30 -11.24 9.39
C GLU A 20 2.21 -11.69 8.25
N THR A 21 2.69 -10.74 7.48
CA THR A 21 3.66 -10.95 6.40
C THR A 21 4.93 -10.21 6.77
N SER A 22 6.09 -10.82 6.58
CA SER A 22 7.36 -10.17 6.89
C SER A 22 8.39 -10.37 5.79
N ALA A 23 9.27 -9.37 5.63
CA ALA A 23 10.47 -9.42 4.81
C ALA A 23 11.69 -9.17 5.68
N ARG A 24 12.84 -9.70 5.27
CA ARG A 24 14.14 -9.42 5.89
C ARG A 24 15.01 -8.72 4.88
N ILE A 25 15.59 -7.60 5.27
CA ILE A 25 16.52 -6.84 4.44
C ILE A 25 17.86 -6.73 5.15
N LYS A 26 18.95 -6.92 4.42
CA LYS A 26 20.29 -6.64 4.90
C LYS A 26 20.67 -5.22 4.47
N ILE A 27 21.04 -4.40 5.42
CA ILE A 27 21.59 -3.07 5.15
C ILE A 27 23.09 -3.22 4.86
N ILE A 28 23.51 -2.78 3.67
CA ILE A 28 24.91 -2.89 3.26
C ILE A 28 25.52 -1.49 3.29
N ASN A 29 26.53 -1.30 4.11
CA ASN A 29 27.33 -0.10 4.11
C ASN A 29 28.39 -0.18 3.00
N GLN A 30 28.10 0.42 1.83
CA GLN A 30 29.06 0.43 0.71
C GLN A 30 30.23 1.39 0.93
N LYS A 31 30.24 2.20 2.00
CA LYS A 31 31.34 3.14 2.27
C LYS A 31 32.67 2.45 2.59
N LYS A 32 32.68 1.16 2.81
CA LYS A 32 33.90 0.42 3.21
C LYS A 32 34.79 -0.05 2.07
N ASN A 33 34.31 -0.07 0.82
CA ASN A 33 35.04 -0.84 -0.21
C ASN A 33 35.49 -0.11 -1.47
N ASP A 34 35.10 1.16 -1.73
CA ASP A 34 35.27 1.67 -3.10
C ASP A 34 36.07 2.97 -3.27
N ILE A 35 36.58 3.59 -2.22
CA ILE A 35 37.45 4.78 -2.40
C ILE A 35 38.65 4.68 -1.45
N GLU A 36 39.78 4.18 -1.94
CA GLU A 36 41.07 4.43 -1.33
C GLU A 36 41.42 5.90 -1.55
N LEU A 37 40.97 6.75 -0.63
CA LEU A 37 41.36 8.16 -0.63
C LEU A 37 42.79 8.25 -0.09
N PRO A 38 43.72 8.93 -0.80
CA PRO A 38 45.08 9.15 -0.32
C PRO A 38 45.05 10.06 0.93
N GLY A 39 45.72 9.60 2.00
CA GLY A 39 45.91 10.39 3.20
C GLY A 39 44.92 10.07 4.34
N ASN A 40 45.14 10.72 5.50
CA ASN A 40 44.43 10.53 6.76
C ASN A 40 42.88 10.83 6.77
N LEU A 41 42.27 10.96 5.59
CA LEU A 41 40.84 11.20 5.46
C LEU A 41 39.99 9.96 5.81
N ASN A 42 40.59 8.77 5.79
CA ASN A 42 39.88 7.54 6.20
C ASN A 42 39.37 7.60 7.65
N SER A 43 40.08 8.31 8.55
CA SER A 43 39.64 8.45 9.94
C SER A 43 38.38 9.29 10.10
N LEU A 44 38.09 10.21 9.17
CA LEU A 44 36.86 11.00 9.18
C LEU A 44 35.63 10.18 8.75
N PHE A 45 35.85 9.03 8.14
CA PHE A 45 34.79 8.12 7.68
C PHE A 45 34.70 6.82 8.50
N GLU A 46 35.64 6.58 9.44
CA GLU A 46 35.64 5.38 10.29
C GLU A 46 34.53 5.34 11.34
N ASP A 47 33.93 6.47 11.70
CA ASP A 47 32.91 6.56 12.76
C ASP A 47 31.46 6.31 12.28
N SER A 48 31.26 5.98 11.01
CA SER A 48 29.91 5.63 10.56
C SER A 48 29.61 4.14 10.82
N LYS A 49 29.51 3.74 12.08
CA LYS A 49 28.75 2.55 12.44
C LYS A 49 27.37 2.69 11.78
N LEU A 50 26.94 1.65 11.04
CA LEU A 50 25.58 1.59 10.50
C LEU A 50 24.62 1.87 11.64
N ASN A 51 24.04 3.05 11.64
CA ASN A 51 23.00 3.37 12.58
C ASN A 51 21.69 2.79 12.03
N LEU A 52 21.41 1.53 12.34
CA LEU A 52 20.21 0.82 11.91
C LEU A 52 18.94 1.50 12.42
N GLU A 53 19.02 2.26 13.50
CA GLU A 53 17.91 3.07 13.99
C GLU A 53 17.56 4.18 12.99
N ASN A 54 18.57 4.85 12.42
CA ASN A 54 18.33 5.83 11.36
C ASN A 54 17.71 5.19 10.12
N GLU A 55 18.15 3.99 9.73
CA GLU A 55 17.56 3.29 8.58
C GLU A 55 16.09 2.90 8.85
N ILE A 56 15.77 2.51 10.08
CA ILE A 56 14.39 2.25 10.48
C ILE A 56 13.54 3.53 10.36
N GLU A 57 14.05 4.68 10.85
CA GLU A 57 13.35 5.96 10.75
C GLU A 57 13.18 6.42 9.29
N ILE A 58 14.17 6.19 8.43
CA ILE A 58 14.09 6.49 6.99
C ILE A 58 12.99 5.62 6.34
N ILE A 59 12.99 4.31 6.60
CA ILE A 59 11.98 3.39 6.06
C ILE A 59 10.58 3.77 6.55
N LYS A 60 10.43 4.18 7.81
CA LYS A 60 9.18 4.63 8.41
C LYS A 60 8.81 6.08 8.06
N SER A 61 9.67 6.80 7.36
CA SER A 61 9.41 8.20 7.06
C SER A 61 8.11 8.37 6.28
N TYR A 62 7.39 9.45 6.58
CA TYR A 62 6.16 9.80 5.88
C TYR A 62 6.38 9.88 4.36
N ARG A 63 7.53 10.42 3.93
CA ARG A 63 7.92 10.55 2.53
C ARG A 63 7.94 9.23 1.76
N ILE A 64 8.52 8.17 2.36
CA ILE A 64 8.56 6.83 1.74
C ILE A 64 7.18 6.21 1.76
N LEU A 65 6.49 6.23 2.90
CA LEU A 65 5.20 5.58 3.06
C LEU A 65 4.09 6.26 2.26
N GLU A 66 4.17 7.57 2.03
CA GLU A 66 3.26 8.31 1.16
C GLU A 66 3.41 7.83 -0.29
N LYS A 67 4.65 7.76 -0.82
CA LYS A 67 4.90 7.22 -2.17
C LYS A 67 4.41 5.79 -2.33
N VAL A 68 4.64 4.93 -1.33
CA VAL A 68 4.10 3.57 -1.31
C VAL A 68 2.57 3.59 -1.38
N SER A 69 1.93 4.48 -0.61
CA SER A 69 0.48 4.62 -0.58
C SER A 69 -0.08 5.10 -1.92
N GLU A 70 0.62 6.00 -2.60
CA GLU A 70 0.26 6.50 -3.93
C GLU A 70 0.45 5.45 -5.01
N ASN A 71 1.64 4.84 -5.08
CA ASN A 71 1.98 3.86 -6.11
C ASN A 71 1.08 2.62 -6.07
N LEU A 72 0.67 2.22 -4.88
CA LEU A 72 -0.22 1.07 -4.68
C LEU A 72 -1.69 1.46 -4.53
N GLU A 73 -2.03 2.74 -4.67
CA GLU A 73 -3.41 3.25 -4.54
C GLU A 73 -4.09 2.79 -3.23
N LEU A 74 -3.36 2.86 -2.11
CA LEU A 74 -3.86 2.37 -0.81
C LEU A 74 -5.01 3.20 -0.24
N ASN A 75 -5.27 4.36 -0.84
CA ASN A 75 -6.41 5.22 -0.57
C ASN A 75 -7.75 4.64 -1.07
N VAL A 76 -7.72 3.54 -1.82
CA VAL A 76 -8.92 2.80 -2.24
C VAL A 76 -8.87 1.38 -1.68
N ARG A 77 -9.94 0.97 -1.01
CA ARG A 77 -10.09 -0.39 -0.50
C ARG A 77 -11.30 -1.08 -1.07
N TYR A 78 -11.10 -2.33 -1.45
CA TYR A 78 -12.14 -3.18 -2.01
C TYR A 78 -12.46 -4.29 -1.02
N TYR A 79 -13.76 -4.59 -0.88
CA TYR A 79 -14.26 -5.67 -0.04
C TYR A 79 -15.26 -6.51 -0.81
N ASN A 80 -15.18 -7.81 -0.65
CA ASN A 80 -16.25 -8.72 -1.04
C ASN A 80 -17.28 -8.77 0.09
N VAL A 81 -18.53 -8.47 -0.25
CA VAL A 81 -19.65 -8.51 0.71
C VAL A 81 -20.22 -9.91 0.72
N THR A 82 -19.93 -10.68 1.77
CA THR A 82 -20.52 -11.99 1.98
C THR A 82 -21.69 -11.91 2.96
N LYS A 83 -22.44 -12.97 3.08
CA LYS A 83 -23.62 -13.01 4.00
C LYS A 83 -23.26 -12.73 5.46
N THR A 84 -22.03 -13.01 5.88
CA THR A 84 -21.63 -12.97 7.29
C THR A 84 -20.57 -11.91 7.60
N ARG A 85 -19.76 -11.53 6.62
CA ARG A 85 -18.62 -10.62 6.83
C ARG A 85 -18.22 -9.87 5.57
N LEU A 86 -17.49 -8.75 5.75
CA LEU A 86 -16.73 -8.09 4.71
C LEU A 86 -15.33 -8.71 4.63
N VAL A 87 -14.91 -9.13 3.45
CA VAL A 87 -13.58 -9.69 3.23
C VAL A 87 -12.80 -8.72 2.34
N GLN A 88 -11.70 -8.18 2.83
CA GLN A 88 -10.87 -7.29 2.02
C GLN A 88 -10.25 -8.07 0.86
N VAL A 89 -10.31 -7.48 -0.35
CA VAL A 89 -9.75 -8.04 -1.58
C VAL A 89 -8.70 -7.08 -2.10
N TRP A 90 -7.50 -7.60 -2.38
CA TRP A 90 -6.41 -6.75 -2.85
C TRP A 90 -6.52 -6.39 -4.34
N ARG A 91 -6.87 -7.33 -5.17
CA ARG A 91 -6.99 -7.13 -6.62
C ARG A 91 -8.32 -7.68 -7.10
N LEU A 92 -9.25 -6.79 -7.37
CA LEU A 92 -10.46 -7.12 -8.11
C LEU A 92 -10.18 -6.96 -9.61
N PRO A 93 -10.88 -7.71 -10.46
CA PRO A 93 -10.90 -7.43 -11.90
C PRO A 93 -11.69 -6.15 -12.24
N LEU A 94 -12.10 -5.43 -11.23
CA LEU A 94 -12.79 -4.13 -11.30
C LEU A 94 -11.94 -3.11 -10.57
N LYS A 95 -11.56 -2.04 -11.26
CA LYS A 95 -10.75 -0.93 -10.71
C LYS A 95 -11.47 0.39 -10.93
N VAL A 96 -11.34 1.30 -9.95
CA VAL A 96 -11.87 2.66 -10.07
C VAL A 96 -10.78 3.62 -10.51
N TYR A 97 -11.18 4.63 -11.28
CA TYR A 97 -10.29 5.65 -11.83
C TYR A 97 -10.92 7.03 -11.68
N PRO A 98 -10.14 8.10 -11.62
CA PRO A 98 -10.67 9.46 -11.71
C PRO A 98 -11.36 9.68 -13.05
N ILE A 99 -12.33 10.61 -13.08
CA ILE A 99 -13.13 10.92 -14.29
C ILE A 99 -12.24 11.43 -15.41
N ASN A 100 -11.26 12.26 -15.07
CA ASN A 100 -10.25 12.75 -15.99
C ASN A 100 -8.89 12.86 -15.27
N LYS A 101 -7.82 13.16 -16.01
CA LYS A 101 -6.46 13.27 -15.45
C LYS A 101 -6.28 14.36 -14.40
N SER A 102 -7.15 15.39 -14.44
CA SER A 102 -7.11 16.53 -13.52
C SER A 102 -7.98 16.34 -12.29
N THR A 103 -8.84 15.33 -12.28
CA THR A 103 -9.71 15.02 -11.14
C THR A 103 -9.06 13.96 -10.26
N LEU A 104 -9.08 14.18 -8.95
CA LEU A 104 -8.68 13.18 -7.98
C LEU A 104 -9.84 12.22 -7.70
N LEU A 105 -9.52 11.01 -7.24
CA LEU A 105 -10.52 10.11 -6.68
C LEU A 105 -11.14 10.74 -5.43
N PRO A 106 -12.37 10.35 -5.06
CA PRO A 106 -12.98 10.81 -3.82
C PRO A 106 -12.03 10.58 -2.63
N THR A 107 -11.95 11.57 -1.76
CA THR A 107 -11.14 11.51 -0.53
C THR A 107 -11.85 10.79 0.61
N SER A 108 -13.15 10.55 0.46
CA SER A 108 -13.98 9.80 1.42
C SER A 108 -15.21 9.25 0.70
N GLY A 109 -15.85 8.26 1.31
CA GLY A 109 -17.09 7.70 0.80
C GLY A 109 -17.05 6.19 0.67
N GLU A 110 -18.23 5.61 0.66
CA GLU A 110 -18.44 4.19 0.53
C GLU A 110 -19.49 3.93 -0.56
N TYR A 111 -19.18 3.00 -1.43
CA TYR A 111 -20.03 2.60 -2.54
C TYR A 111 -20.14 1.09 -2.59
N PHE A 112 -21.35 0.61 -2.84
CA PHE A 112 -21.60 -0.79 -3.11
C PHE A 112 -21.74 -0.98 -4.62
N ILE A 113 -21.19 -2.06 -5.14
CA ILE A 113 -21.26 -2.44 -6.54
C ILE A 113 -21.81 -3.84 -6.63
N ASP A 114 -22.99 -3.97 -7.17
CA ASP A 114 -23.60 -5.23 -7.52
C ASP A 114 -23.30 -5.53 -8.99
N VAL A 115 -22.67 -6.65 -9.26
CA VAL A 115 -22.32 -7.08 -10.61
C VAL A 115 -23.51 -7.86 -11.18
N LEU A 116 -24.11 -7.32 -12.24
CA LEU A 116 -25.23 -7.91 -12.96
C LEU A 116 -24.76 -8.55 -14.27
N GLU A 117 -25.58 -9.35 -14.92
CA GLU A 117 -25.25 -9.95 -16.22
C GLU A 117 -25.00 -8.90 -17.30
N ASN A 118 -25.78 -7.83 -17.30
CA ASN A 118 -25.76 -6.79 -18.35
C ASN A 118 -25.18 -5.45 -17.87
N GLY A 119 -24.51 -5.42 -16.71
CA GLY A 119 -23.96 -4.16 -16.17
C GLY A 119 -23.70 -4.20 -14.69
N TYR A 120 -23.77 -3.03 -14.09
CA TYR A 120 -23.49 -2.80 -12.67
C TYR A 120 -24.56 -1.91 -12.05
N LEU A 121 -24.91 -2.21 -10.82
CA LEU A 121 -25.67 -1.32 -9.96
C LEU A 121 -24.71 -0.78 -8.90
N ILE A 122 -24.51 0.53 -8.89
CA ILE A 122 -23.71 1.21 -7.86
C ILE A 122 -24.69 1.90 -6.92
N THR A 123 -24.47 1.73 -5.63
CA THR A 123 -25.27 2.36 -4.57
C THR A 123 -24.35 3.06 -3.59
N ASP A 124 -24.57 4.32 -3.29
CA ASP A 124 -23.84 5.04 -2.24
C ASP A 124 -24.44 4.79 -0.84
N ILE A 125 -23.84 5.37 0.17
CA ILE A 125 -24.32 5.28 1.56
C ILE A 125 -25.70 5.94 1.76
N ASN A 126 -26.05 6.92 0.91
CA ASN A 126 -27.34 7.64 0.93
C ASN A 126 -28.41 6.93 0.11
N LYS A 127 -28.14 5.71 -0.37
CA LYS A 127 -29.02 4.90 -1.23
C LYS A 127 -29.28 5.52 -2.62
N LYS A 128 -28.44 6.45 -3.08
CA LYS A 128 -28.47 6.90 -4.47
C LYS A 128 -27.93 5.78 -5.36
N GLU A 129 -28.64 5.52 -6.44
CA GLU A 129 -28.35 4.39 -7.33
C GLU A 129 -27.98 4.84 -8.73
N TRP A 130 -26.99 4.17 -9.32
CA TRP A 130 -26.58 4.34 -10.73
C TRP A 130 -26.58 2.97 -11.41
N LYS A 131 -27.42 2.79 -12.38
CA LYS A 131 -27.44 1.60 -13.25
C LYS A 131 -26.53 1.84 -14.44
N ILE A 132 -25.49 1.05 -14.58
CA ILE A 132 -24.45 1.23 -15.60
C ILE A 132 -24.43 0.01 -16.50
N PRO A 133 -24.95 0.08 -17.73
CA PRO A 133 -24.81 -0.99 -18.70
C PRO A 133 -23.33 -1.22 -19.08
N ASN A 134 -22.98 -2.44 -19.48
CA ASN A 134 -21.60 -2.82 -19.81
C ASN A 134 -20.92 -1.88 -20.84
N HIS A 135 -21.66 -1.38 -21.83
CA HIS A 135 -21.13 -0.49 -22.86
C HIS A 135 -20.82 0.94 -22.38
N LEU A 136 -21.34 1.34 -21.20
CA LEU A 136 -21.14 2.69 -20.63
C LEU A 136 -20.03 2.73 -19.54
N MET A 137 -19.44 1.63 -19.17
CA MET A 137 -18.49 1.54 -18.07
C MET A 137 -17.27 2.46 -18.18
N LYS A 138 -16.85 2.81 -19.38
CA LYS A 138 -15.67 3.66 -19.61
C LYS A 138 -16.03 5.14 -19.73
N ARG A 139 -17.29 5.51 -19.57
CA ARG A 139 -17.78 6.89 -19.74
C ARG A 139 -18.11 7.52 -18.38
N PRO A 140 -17.88 8.83 -18.21
CA PRO A 140 -18.35 9.55 -17.05
C PRO A 140 -19.86 9.44 -16.92
N ILE A 141 -20.33 9.19 -15.72
CA ILE A 141 -21.76 9.10 -15.40
C ILE A 141 -22.09 10.28 -14.51
N LYS A 142 -23.21 10.93 -14.79
CA LYS A 142 -23.64 12.09 -14.03
C LYS A 142 -23.69 11.78 -12.54
N ASP A 143 -23.07 12.64 -11.74
CA ASP A 143 -23.01 12.58 -10.26
C ASP A 143 -22.26 11.38 -9.68
N LEU A 144 -21.63 10.53 -10.49
CA LEU A 144 -20.73 9.50 -10.01
C LEU A 144 -19.28 10.04 -10.06
N PRO A 145 -18.56 10.15 -8.92
CA PRO A 145 -17.27 10.86 -8.87
C PRO A 145 -16.08 10.04 -9.36
N PHE A 146 -16.29 8.87 -9.95
CA PHE A 146 -15.24 7.98 -10.47
C PHE A 146 -15.72 7.17 -11.67
N LEU A 147 -14.79 6.67 -12.45
CA LEU A 147 -15.00 5.68 -13.51
C LEU A 147 -14.73 4.28 -12.98
N ILE A 148 -15.43 3.30 -13.54
CA ILE A 148 -15.14 1.88 -13.31
C ILE A 148 -14.59 1.30 -14.60
N LYS A 149 -13.46 0.59 -14.49
CA LYS A 149 -12.91 -0.22 -15.59
C LYS A 149 -12.83 -1.67 -15.14
N LEU A 150 -13.20 -2.56 -16.05
CA LEU A 150 -12.93 -3.97 -15.89
C LEU A 150 -11.57 -4.31 -16.43
N ASP A 151 -10.87 -5.17 -15.73
CA ASP A 151 -9.73 -5.89 -16.26
C ASP A 151 -10.28 -7.04 -17.11
N THR A 152 -10.37 -6.81 -18.43
CA THR A 152 -10.92 -7.77 -19.39
C THR A 152 -10.09 -9.05 -19.56
N LEU A 153 -8.87 -9.06 -19.02
CA LEU A 153 -8.01 -10.26 -19.01
C LEU A 153 -8.44 -11.30 -17.96
N ARG A 154 -9.36 -10.93 -17.07
CA ARG A 154 -9.87 -11.83 -16.03
C ARG A 154 -11.30 -12.24 -16.31
N ASN A 155 -11.61 -13.50 -16.02
CA ASN A 155 -12.94 -14.06 -16.22
C ASN A 155 -13.95 -13.38 -15.28
N ILE A 156 -14.89 -12.61 -15.86
CA ILE A 156 -15.90 -11.82 -15.15
C ILE A 156 -17.08 -12.70 -14.73
N SER A 157 -17.28 -13.83 -15.37
CA SER A 157 -18.43 -14.74 -15.10
C SER A 157 -18.51 -15.10 -13.62
N ASN A 158 -17.36 -15.23 -12.96
CA ASN A 158 -17.30 -15.55 -11.52
C ASN A 158 -17.68 -14.38 -10.60
N LEU A 159 -17.91 -13.19 -11.14
CA LEU A 159 -18.29 -12.00 -10.38
C LEU A 159 -19.79 -11.70 -10.47
N ILE A 160 -20.49 -12.27 -11.45
CA ILE A 160 -21.94 -12.07 -11.62
C ILE A 160 -22.65 -12.46 -10.34
N ASN A 161 -23.64 -11.66 -9.94
CA ASN A 161 -24.40 -11.77 -8.70
C ASN A 161 -23.55 -11.63 -7.40
N LYS A 162 -22.35 -11.08 -7.49
CA LYS A 162 -21.56 -10.70 -6.32
C LYS A 162 -21.68 -9.22 -6.04
N ARG A 163 -21.65 -8.90 -4.75
CA ARG A 163 -21.64 -7.53 -4.23
C ARG A 163 -20.28 -7.19 -3.68
N PHE A 164 -19.74 -6.05 -4.12
CA PHE A 164 -18.50 -5.49 -3.63
C PHE A 164 -18.76 -4.17 -2.93
N LYS A 165 -17.90 -3.83 -1.97
CA LYS A 165 -17.88 -2.52 -1.34
C LYS A 165 -16.55 -1.85 -1.67
N ILE A 166 -16.61 -0.59 -2.08
CA ILE A 166 -15.44 0.27 -2.27
C ILE A 166 -15.47 1.33 -1.18
N ARG A 167 -14.34 1.58 -0.59
CA ARG A 167 -14.17 2.64 0.40
C ARG A 167 -12.98 3.52 0.02
N PHE A 168 -13.23 4.80 -0.04
CA PHE A 168 -12.23 5.83 -0.32
C PHE A 168 -11.69 6.44 0.96
N PHE A 169 -10.42 6.81 0.92
CA PHE A 169 -9.70 7.50 1.97
C PHE A 169 -8.83 8.58 1.35
N THR A 170 -8.37 9.54 2.14
CA THR A 170 -7.29 10.43 1.72
C THR A 170 -5.96 9.64 1.64
N THR A 171 -5.02 10.10 0.80
CA THR A 171 -3.65 9.54 0.78
C THR A 171 -3.03 9.60 2.17
N ARG A 172 -3.23 10.71 2.88
CA ARG A 172 -2.74 10.89 4.26
C ARG A 172 -3.27 9.81 5.21
N GLU A 173 -4.58 9.53 5.19
CA GLU A 173 -5.15 8.47 6.03
C GLU A 173 -4.60 7.08 5.67
N ALA A 174 -4.43 6.80 4.38
CA ALA A 174 -3.84 5.56 3.92
C ALA A 174 -2.39 5.41 4.41
N THR A 175 -1.61 6.48 4.31
CA THR A 175 -0.21 6.55 4.78
C THR A 175 -0.12 6.38 6.30
N LEU A 176 -0.95 7.06 7.08
CA LEU A 176 -0.96 6.92 8.54
C LEU A 176 -1.38 5.51 8.98
N ARG A 177 -2.32 4.88 8.29
CA ARG A 177 -2.70 3.48 8.55
C ARG A 177 -1.55 2.52 8.24
N LEU A 178 -0.80 2.79 7.16
CA LEU A 178 0.39 2.02 6.82
C LEU A 178 1.46 2.19 7.89
N PHE A 179 1.76 3.43 8.31
CA PHE A 179 2.71 3.74 9.38
C PHE A 179 2.38 2.98 10.67
N ASN A 180 1.13 3.03 11.12
CA ASN A 180 0.68 2.38 12.35
C ASN A 180 0.66 0.84 12.26
N GLY A 181 0.52 0.28 11.06
CA GLY A 181 0.51 -1.17 10.84
C GLY A 181 1.89 -1.77 10.59
N LEU A 182 2.90 -0.94 10.34
CA LEU A 182 4.25 -1.36 10.00
C LEU A 182 5.09 -1.56 11.26
N ASN A 183 5.60 -2.78 11.46
CA ASN A 183 6.56 -3.08 12.49
C ASN A 183 7.93 -3.35 11.86
N ILE A 184 8.97 -2.68 12.38
CA ILE A 184 10.36 -2.88 11.94
C ILE A 184 11.19 -3.20 13.15
N GLU A 185 11.87 -4.33 13.11
CA GLU A 185 12.67 -4.87 14.20
C GLU A 185 14.08 -5.20 13.72
N HIS A 186 15.03 -4.95 14.58
CA HIS A 186 16.41 -5.41 14.40
C HIS A 186 16.53 -6.90 14.74
N ILE A 187 17.14 -7.68 13.87
CA ILE A 187 17.35 -9.13 14.13
C ILE A 187 18.73 -9.34 14.70
N GLY A 188 18.80 -9.62 16.02
CA GLY A 188 20.05 -9.93 16.71
C GLY A 188 20.90 -8.70 17.07
N LYS A 189 21.74 -8.82 18.11
CA LYS A 189 22.46 -7.69 18.69
C LYS A 189 23.58 -7.09 17.83
N SER A 190 24.06 -7.82 16.82
CA SER A 190 25.19 -7.42 15.95
C SER A 190 24.92 -7.66 14.46
N SER A 191 23.70 -7.91 14.09
CA SER A 191 23.31 -8.23 12.70
C SER A 191 22.90 -6.96 11.96
N GLU A 192 23.31 -6.80 10.72
CA GLU A 192 22.91 -5.73 9.81
C GLU A 192 21.55 -6.02 9.13
N VAL A 193 20.71 -6.84 9.77
CA VAL A 193 19.44 -7.31 9.20
C VAL A 193 18.26 -6.71 9.94
N LEU A 194 17.36 -6.08 9.18
CA LEU A 194 16.07 -5.60 9.65
C LEU A 194 14.96 -6.56 9.20
N LYS A 195 14.02 -6.85 10.09
CA LYS A 195 12.74 -7.50 9.78
C LYS A 195 11.68 -6.43 9.67
N ILE A 196 11.02 -6.37 8.53
CA ILE A 196 9.88 -5.50 8.28
C ILE A 196 8.65 -6.39 8.26
N ALA A 197 7.67 -6.12 9.11
CA ALA A 197 6.45 -6.91 9.23
C ALA A 197 5.21 -6.02 9.10
N LEU A 198 4.17 -6.56 8.46
CA LEU A 198 2.90 -5.89 8.28
C LEU A 198 1.75 -6.86 8.55
N ARG A 199 0.75 -6.39 9.30
CA ARG A 199 -0.49 -7.13 9.56
C ARG A 199 -1.62 -6.61 8.69
N ASN A 200 -2.27 -7.51 7.94
CA ASN A 200 -3.37 -7.15 7.05
C ASN A 200 -4.33 -8.35 6.84
N GLU A 201 -5.53 -8.07 6.38
CA GLU A 201 -6.50 -9.08 5.99
C GLU A 201 -6.14 -9.83 4.69
N SER A 202 -5.17 -9.31 3.91
CA SER A 202 -4.68 -9.90 2.67
C SER A 202 -3.16 -10.01 2.69
N SER A 203 -2.63 -11.24 2.68
CA SER A 203 -1.20 -11.50 2.61
C SER A 203 -0.59 -10.96 1.30
N ALA A 204 -1.28 -11.13 0.17
CA ALA A 204 -0.82 -10.61 -1.12
C ALA A 204 -0.72 -9.07 -1.15
N LYS A 205 -1.60 -8.38 -0.42
CA LYS A 205 -1.50 -6.93 -0.24
C LYS A 205 -0.28 -6.56 0.60
N SER A 206 -0.06 -7.25 1.71
CA SER A 206 1.09 -7.01 2.57
C SER A 206 2.41 -7.26 1.84
N GLU A 207 2.49 -8.32 1.05
CA GLU A 207 3.66 -8.62 0.21
C GLU A 207 3.93 -7.49 -0.79
N ALA A 208 2.91 -7.02 -1.51
CA ALA A 208 3.05 -5.91 -2.44
C ALA A 208 3.52 -4.62 -1.73
N ILE A 209 2.99 -4.33 -0.54
CA ILE A 209 3.39 -3.17 0.26
C ILE A 209 4.85 -3.31 0.73
N LEU A 210 5.26 -4.45 1.26
CA LEU A 210 6.64 -4.67 1.72
C LEU A 210 7.64 -4.55 0.57
N ASN A 211 7.32 -5.12 -0.59
CA ASN A 211 8.16 -5.00 -1.78
C ASN A 211 8.28 -3.56 -2.26
N GLU A 212 7.18 -2.80 -2.24
CA GLU A 212 7.19 -1.38 -2.62
C GLU A 212 7.96 -0.52 -1.61
N ILE A 213 7.85 -0.79 -0.30
CA ILE A 213 8.66 -0.11 0.73
C ILE A 213 10.15 -0.31 0.45
N ILE A 214 10.57 -1.55 0.20
CA ILE A 214 11.96 -1.88 -0.11
C ILE A 214 12.41 -1.17 -1.40
N ALA A 215 11.59 -1.14 -2.42
CA ALA A 215 11.89 -0.45 -3.68
C ALA A 215 12.05 1.06 -3.47
N GLN A 216 11.15 1.71 -2.73
CA GLN A 216 11.22 3.14 -2.44
C GLN A 216 12.41 3.48 -1.56
N PHE A 217 12.72 2.67 -0.56
CA PHE A 217 13.90 2.83 0.28
C PHE A 217 15.19 2.76 -0.54
N ASN A 218 15.34 1.76 -1.41
CA ASN A 218 16.50 1.62 -2.29
C ASN A 218 16.61 2.82 -3.27
N GLN A 219 15.49 3.25 -3.83
CA GLN A 219 15.47 4.41 -4.74
C GLN A 219 15.88 5.71 -4.05
N ASP A 220 15.46 5.87 -2.81
CA ASP A 220 15.79 7.04 -1.99
C ASP A 220 17.29 7.09 -1.70
N GLY A 221 17.87 5.98 -1.25
CA GLY A 221 19.33 5.87 -1.02
C GLY A 221 20.17 6.08 -2.28
N LEU A 222 19.67 5.72 -3.48
CA LEU A 222 20.34 6.01 -4.75
C LEU A 222 20.30 7.50 -5.08
N LYS A 223 19.21 8.19 -4.80
CA LYS A 223 19.08 9.65 -5.02
C LYS A 223 20.04 10.44 -4.13
N ASP A 224 20.11 10.06 -2.86
CA ASP A 224 21.00 10.74 -1.91
C ASP A 224 22.48 10.57 -2.32
N ARG A 225 22.88 9.38 -2.76
CA ARG A 225 24.23 9.14 -3.28
C ARG A 225 24.52 9.98 -4.53
N LYS A 226 23.61 10.01 -5.49
CA LYS A 226 23.76 10.82 -6.71
C LYS A 226 23.95 12.30 -6.37
N LEU A 227 23.19 12.80 -5.40
CA LEU A 227 23.32 14.19 -4.96
C LEU A 227 24.69 14.47 -4.33
N ILE A 228 25.21 13.56 -3.51
CA ILE A 228 26.54 13.68 -2.91
C ILE A 228 27.61 13.70 -4.00
N PHE A 229 27.54 12.79 -4.97
CA PHE A 229 28.49 12.77 -6.09
C PHE A 229 28.45 14.05 -6.92
N GLN A 230 27.27 14.57 -7.24
CA GLN A 230 27.13 15.82 -7.96
C GLN A 230 27.78 17.00 -7.21
N ARG A 231 27.48 17.14 -5.91
CA ARG A 231 28.10 18.21 -5.10
C ARG A 231 29.61 18.06 -4.97
N THR A 232 30.12 16.83 -4.94
CA THR A 232 31.56 16.59 -4.92
C THR A 232 32.24 17.02 -6.24
N ILE A 233 31.61 16.73 -7.38
CA ILE A 233 32.07 17.16 -8.69
C ILE A 233 32.07 18.70 -8.78
N ASP A 234 30.92 19.32 -8.42
CA ASP A 234 30.82 20.80 -8.45
C ASP A 234 31.88 21.48 -7.59
N PHE A 235 32.23 20.88 -6.43
CA PHE A 235 33.30 21.41 -5.55
C PHE A 235 34.70 21.20 -6.11
N VAL A 236 34.94 20.18 -6.92
CA VAL A 236 36.29 19.94 -7.52
C VAL A 236 36.50 20.79 -8.76
N ASP A 237 35.44 21.20 -9.44
CA ASP A 237 35.46 22.00 -10.65
C ASP A 237 35.54 23.53 -10.36
N GLU A 238 35.38 23.95 -9.07
CA GLU A 238 35.65 25.32 -8.58
C GLU A 238 37.13 25.49 -8.16
#